data_a01530622387dd8f0001033c25c7e26d
#
_entry.id   a01530622387dd8f0001033c25c7e26d
#
_cell.length_a   1.000
_cell.length_b   1.000
_cell.length_c   1.000
_cell.angle_alpha   90.00
_cell.angle_beta   90.00
_cell.angle_gamma   90.00
#
_symmetry.space_group_name_H-M   'P 1'
#
loop_
_entity.id
_entity.type
_entity.pdbx_description
1 polymer ?
#
loop_
_entity_poly.entity_id
_entity_poly.type
_entity_poly.pdbx_seq_one_letter_code
_entity_poly.pdbx_strand_id
1 'polypeptide(L)'
;QKSGTCYVGSTQKKCDFSKVGLDTNGRKNRSGTIFETLIEENINSILDGTNYKIQSQGYVDGISRKKRADFIITDDDEQVLAIECNYYNATGSKPIEVTNAYIELQNEISNTNIKFLWITDGLGWNKMTSTILKGMENIDFIINYTMLENSIRKLLNIE
;
A
#
# COMPACT_ATOMS: atom_id res chain seq x y z
N GLN A 1 -26.95 15.92 0.57
CA GLN A 1 -25.63 16.13 1.21
C GLN A 1 -25.40 14.99 2.20
N LYS A 2 -24.49 14.09 1.89
CA LYS A 2 -24.08 13.03 2.84
C LYS A 2 -22.74 13.47 3.44
N SER A 3 -22.74 13.83 4.72
CA SER A 3 -21.55 14.04 5.50
C SER A 3 -21.01 12.66 5.96
N GLY A 4 -19.86 12.26 5.48
CA GLY A 4 -19.13 11.12 6.00
C GLY A 4 -18.34 11.51 7.26
N THR A 5 -18.36 10.65 8.27
CA THR A 5 -17.59 10.83 9.50
C THR A 5 -16.35 9.94 9.42
N CYS A 6 -15.15 10.55 9.45
CA CYS A 6 -13.89 9.83 9.55
C CYS A 6 -13.43 9.83 11.01
N TYR A 7 -12.97 8.68 11.49
CA TYR A 7 -12.36 8.55 12.82
C TYR A 7 -10.84 8.49 12.67
N VAL A 8 -10.14 9.41 13.30
CA VAL A 8 -8.68 9.39 13.45
C VAL A 8 -8.38 9.57 14.94
N GLY A 9 -8.02 8.48 15.60
CA GLY A 9 -7.79 8.47 17.04
C GLY A 9 -9.08 8.75 17.84
N SER A 10 -8.96 9.14 19.11
CA SER A 10 -10.08 9.42 20.03
C SER A 10 -10.79 10.75 19.77
N THR A 11 -10.45 11.50 18.73
CA THR A 11 -11.05 12.81 18.41
C THR A 11 -11.80 12.77 17.08
N GLN A 12 -13.10 13.09 17.13
CA GLN A 12 -13.97 13.21 15.96
C GLN A 12 -13.65 14.51 15.21
N LYS A 13 -13.03 14.42 14.02
CA LYS A 13 -12.87 15.55 13.09
C LYS A 13 -13.89 15.44 11.97
N LYS A 14 -14.69 16.49 11.78
CA LYS A 14 -15.55 16.63 10.59
C LYS A 14 -14.67 16.90 9.37
N CYS A 15 -14.65 15.99 8.41
CA CYS A 15 -14.06 16.21 7.11
C CYS A 15 -15.06 16.98 6.23
N ASP A 16 -14.75 18.22 5.88
CA ASP A 16 -15.53 19.00 4.93
C ASP A 16 -15.04 18.73 3.51
N PHE A 17 -15.77 17.88 2.79
CA PHE A 17 -15.49 17.53 1.39
C PHE A 17 -15.99 18.58 0.38
N SER A 18 -16.63 19.68 0.80
CA SER A 18 -17.28 20.65 -0.09
C SER A 18 -16.30 21.57 -0.84
N LYS A 19 -15.02 21.62 -0.42
CA LYS A 19 -13.99 22.50 -1.01
C LYS A 19 -13.05 21.78 -2.00
N VAL A 20 -13.35 20.55 -2.38
CA VAL A 20 -12.51 19.76 -3.30
C VAL A 20 -12.92 20.08 -4.73
N GLY A 21 -12.10 20.89 -5.43
CA GLY A 21 -12.33 21.34 -6.80
C GLY A 21 -12.60 20.22 -7.82
N LEU A 22 -13.28 20.59 -8.92
CA LEU A 22 -13.89 19.75 -9.96
C LEU A 22 -12.91 19.01 -10.90
N ASP A 23 -11.59 19.04 -10.64
CA ASP A 23 -10.61 18.34 -11.48
C ASP A 23 -10.59 16.83 -11.19
N THR A 24 -11.02 16.05 -12.17
CA THR A 24 -11.08 14.57 -12.10
C THR A 24 -9.69 13.93 -11.95
N ASN A 25 -8.64 14.51 -12.53
CA ASN A 25 -7.27 14.02 -12.37
C ASN A 25 -6.70 14.35 -11.00
N GLY A 26 -6.97 15.53 -10.48
CA GLY A 26 -6.62 15.93 -9.14
C GLY A 26 -7.33 15.12 -8.03
N ARG A 27 -8.52 14.56 -8.30
CA ARG A 27 -9.21 13.64 -7.35
C ARG A 27 -8.58 12.25 -7.32
N LYS A 28 -8.15 11.74 -8.46
CA LYS A 28 -7.48 10.41 -8.55
C LYS A 28 -6.14 10.43 -7.83
N ASN A 29 -5.36 11.48 -8.01
CA ASN A 29 -4.05 11.62 -7.35
C ASN A 29 -4.22 11.83 -5.83
N ARG A 30 -5.22 12.60 -5.39
CA ARG A 30 -5.49 12.83 -3.96
C ARG A 30 -5.92 11.56 -3.22
N SER A 31 -6.74 10.70 -3.82
CA SER A 31 -7.14 9.44 -3.15
C SER A 31 -5.96 8.50 -2.95
N GLY A 32 -5.02 8.44 -3.91
CA GLY A 32 -3.77 7.70 -3.77
C GLY A 32 -2.90 8.24 -2.64
N THR A 33 -2.62 9.54 -2.63
CA THR A 33 -1.81 10.18 -1.59
C THR A 33 -2.43 10.05 -0.20
N ILE A 34 -3.76 10.20 -0.07
CA ILE A 34 -4.45 10.00 1.22
C ILE A 34 -4.31 8.56 1.68
N PHE A 35 -4.44 7.59 0.78
CA PHE A 35 -4.30 6.18 1.10
C PHE A 35 -2.88 5.85 1.56
N GLU A 36 -1.85 6.32 0.85
CA GLU A 36 -0.45 6.17 1.25
C GLU A 36 -0.18 6.77 2.64
N THR A 37 -0.68 7.99 2.91
CA THR A 37 -0.54 8.64 4.23
C THR A 37 -1.19 7.82 5.34
N LEU A 38 -2.39 7.28 5.12
CA LEU A 38 -3.07 6.42 6.10
C LEU A 38 -2.28 5.13 6.36
N ILE A 39 -1.71 4.52 5.33
CA ILE A 39 -0.87 3.34 5.45
C ILE A 39 0.39 3.67 6.26
N GLU A 40 1.07 4.77 5.94
CA GLU A 40 2.28 5.21 6.64
C GLU A 40 2.04 5.46 8.13
N GLU A 41 0.97 6.19 8.48
CA GLU A 41 0.59 6.44 9.87
C GLU A 41 0.32 5.14 10.65
N ASN A 42 -0.41 4.19 10.03
CA ASN A 42 -0.69 2.90 10.65
C ASN A 42 0.57 2.06 10.83
N ILE A 43 1.43 1.96 9.82
CA ILE A 43 2.68 1.21 9.91
C ILE A 43 3.57 1.80 11.01
N ASN A 44 3.73 3.12 11.08
CA ASN A 44 4.48 3.78 12.14
C ASN A 44 3.93 3.41 13.53
N SER A 45 2.60 3.38 13.69
CA SER A 45 1.96 2.97 14.96
C SER A 45 2.23 1.50 15.31
N ILE A 46 2.24 0.61 14.31
CA ILE A 46 2.51 -0.83 14.50
C ILE A 46 3.98 -1.06 14.89
N LEU A 47 4.90 -0.28 14.31
CA LEU A 47 6.33 -0.41 14.55
C LEU A 47 6.81 0.31 15.83
N ASP A 48 5.94 1.11 16.46
CA ASP A 48 6.29 1.82 17.69
C ASP A 48 6.74 0.84 18.78
N GLY A 49 7.89 1.14 19.41
CA GLY A 49 8.51 0.26 20.43
C GLY A 49 9.21 -0.98 19.86
N THR A 50 9.32 -1.14 18.55
CA THR A 50 10.09 -2.22 17.91
C THR A 50 11.45 -1.73 17.39
N ASN A 51 12.32 -2.65 16.92
CA ASN A 51 13.58 -2.31 16.24
C ASN A 51 13.39 -1.96 14.75
N TYR A 52 12.22 -2.21 14.19
CA TYR A 52 11.94 -1.94 12.79
C TYR A 52 11.84 -0.45 12.51
N LYS A 53 12.36 -0.04 11.34
CA LYS A 53 12.27 1.34 10.84
C LYS A 53 11.54 1.34 9.50
N ILE A 54 10.75 2.38 9.23
CA ILE A 54 10.11 2.61 7.95
C ILE A 54 10.79 3.76 7.21
N GLN A 55 11.02 3.57 5.91
CA GLN A 55 11.50 4.58 4.99
C GLN A 55 10.51 4.75 3.85
N SER A 56 9.99 5.96 3.66
CA SER A 56 9.13 6.31 2.53
C SER A 56 9.96 6.49 1.26
N GLN A 57 9.43 6.00 0.13
CA GLN A 57 10.04 6.13 -1.20
C GLN A 57 11.49 5.59 -1.29
N GLY A 58 11.75 4.47 -0.63
CA GLY A 58 13.06 3.81 -0.63
C GLY A 58 13.30 2.96 -1.88
N TYR A 59 14.56 2.78 -2.27
CA TYR A 59 14.92 1.84 -3.33
C TYR A 59 15.03 0.42 -2.78
N VAL A 60 14.53 -0.55 -3.54
CA VAL A 60 14.61 -1.97 -3.19
C VAL A 60 16.01 -2.49 -3.51
N ASP A 61 16.67 -3.10 -2.54
CA ASP A 61 18.01 -3.65 -2.67
C ASP A 61 17.98 -5.07 -3.30
N GLY A 62 19.10 -5.46 -3.88
CA GLY A 62 19.31 -6.83 -4.38
C GLY A 62 18.56 -7.22 -5.65
N ILE A 63 17.86 -6.28 -6.30
CA ILE A 63 17.19 -6.50 -7.59
C ILE A 63 17.97 -5.90 -8.75
N SER A 64 17.77 -6.43 -9.98
CA SER A 64 18.55 -6.04 -11.16
C SER A 64 18.27 -4.62 -11.65
N ARG A 65 17.04 -4.14 -11.46
CA ARG A 65 16.61 -2.80 -11.85
C ARG A 65 16.49 -1.85 -10.66
N LYS A 66 16.70 -0.57 -10.90
CA LYS A 66 16.48 0.45 -9.88
C LYS A 66 14.97 0.68 -9.70
N LYS A 67 14.36 0.06 -8.71
CA LYS A 67 12.93 0.21 -8.38
C LYS A 67 12.77 0.88 -7.01
N ARG A 68 11.96 1.92 -6.97
CA ARG A 68 11.57 2.60 -5.74
C ARG A 68 10.21 2.07 -5.30
N ALA A 69 10.11 1.64 -4.05
CA ALA A 69 8.87 1.25 -3.40
C ALA A 69 8.27 2.41 -2.59
N ASP A 70 6.97 2.38 -2.34
CA ASP A 70 6.31 3.41 -1.53
C ASP A 70 6.85 3.40 -0.10
N PHE A 71 7.06 2.20 0.47
CA PHE A 71 7.71 2.06 1.77
C PHE A 71 8.68 0.88 1.78
N ILE A 72 9.76 1.04 2.54
CA ILE A 72 10.71 -0.02 2.89
C ILE A 72 10.74 -0.14 4.40
N ILE A 73 10.64 -1.36 4.92
CA ILE A 73 10.89 -1.63 6.34
C ILE A 73 12.23 -2.32 6.46
N THR A 74 13.04 -1.83 7.42
CA THR A 74 14.36 -2.38 7.75
C THR A 74 14.39 -2.91 9.17
N ASP A 75 15.22 -3.93 9.39
CA ASP A 75 15.63 -4.46 10.69
C ASP A 75 17.16 -4.39 10.75
N ASP A 76 17.72 -3.71 11.75
CA ASP A 76 19.16 -3.46 11.87
C ASP A 76 19.82 -2.97 10.56
N ASP A 77 19.14 -2.03 9.88
CA ASP A 77 19.51 -1.41 8.61
C ASP A 77 19.44 -2.35 7.37
N GLU A 78 19.06 -3.62 7.54
CA GLU A 78 18.76 -4.53 6.42
C GLU A 78 17.30 -4.43 5.99
N GLN A 79 17.03 -4.38 4.68
CA GLN A 79 15.68 -4.35 4.14
C GLN A 79 15.01 -5.73 4.32
N VAL A 80 13.84 -5.76 4.97
CA VAL A 80 13.07 -6.99 5.22
C VAL A 80 11.73 -7.01 4.50
N LEU A 81 11.15 -5.83 4.20
CA LEU A 81 9.85 -5.73 3.55
C LEU A 81 9.79 -4.51 2.63
N ALA A 82 9.44 -4.73 1.36
CA ALA A 82 9.10 -3.69 0.39
C ALA A 82 7.58 -3.63 0.22
N ILE A 83 7.01 -2.42 0.27
CA ILE A 83 5.56 -2.20 0.25
C ILE A 83 5.20 -1.24 -0.88
N GLU A 84 4.20 -1.61 -1.65
CA GLU A 84 3.52 -0.77 -2.64
C GLU A 84 2.05 -0.58 -2.27
N CYS A 85 1.53 0.63 -2.47
CA CYS A 85 0.18 1.00 -2.09
C CYS A 85 -0.60 1.58 -3.27
N ASN A 86 -1.83 1.11 -3.50
CA ASN A 86 -2.69 1.67 -4.54
C ASN A 86 -4.15 1.69 -4.13
N TYR A 87 -4.86 2.75 -4.48
CA TYR A 87 -6.29 2.87 -4.28
C TYR A 87 -7.01 3.13 -5.61
N TYR A 88 -7.94 2.26 -5.99
CA TYR A 88 -8.66 2.34 -7.25
C TYR A 88 -10.17 2.55 -7.06
N ASN A 89 -10.66 3.75 -7.35
CA ASN A 89 -12.10 4.07 -7.33
C ASN A 89 -12.84 3.61 -8.58
N ALA A 90 -12.13 3.43 -9.69
CA ALA A 90 -12.70 3.11 -11.00
C ALA A 90 -11.81 2.12 -11.75
N THR A 91 -12.40 1.48 -12.77
CA THR A 91 -11.70 0.59 -13.71
C THR A 91 -10.83 1.38 -14.69
N GLY A 92 -9.85 0.71 -15.30
CA GLY A 92 -8.98 1.29 -16.33
C GLY A 92 -7.81 0.38 -16.66
N SER A 93 -6.94 0.83 -17.57
CA SER A 93 -5.71 0.11 -17.94
C SER A 93 -4.65 0.14 -16.82
N LYS A 94 -4.61 1.22 -16.05
CA LYS A 94 -3.59 1.41 -15.01
C LYS A 94 -3.52 0.27 -13.98
N PRO A 95 -4.63 -0.26 -13.40
CA PRO A 95 -4.57 -1.42 -12.51
C PRO A 95 -3.97 -2.66 -13.16
N ILE A 96 -4.22 -2.90 -14.46
CA ILE A 96 -3.66 -4.03 -15.21
C ILE A 96 -2.15 -3.88 -15.36
N GLU A 97 -1.68 -2.69 -15.76
CA GLU A 97 -0.27 -2.37 -15.92
C GLU A 97 0.48 -2.51 -14.60
N VAL A 98 -0.08 -1.98 -13.50
CA VAL A 98 0.48 -2.06 -12.17
C VAL A 98 0.55 -3.50 -11.66
N THR A 99 -0.51 -4.30 -11.85
CA THR A 99 -0.51 -5.71 -11.47
C THR A 99 0.62 -6.47 -12.17
N ASN A 100 0.81 -6.26 -13.48
CA ASN A 100 1.89 -6.91 -14.22
C ASN A 100 3.27 -6.47 -13.72
N ALA A 101 3.47 -5.17 -13.47
CA ALA A 101 4.72 -4.65 -12.94
C ALA A 101 5.05 -5.18 -11.55
N TYR A 102 4.03 -5.43 -10.71
CA TYR A 102 4.22 -5.99 -9.37
C TYR A 102 4.47 -7.51 -9.38
N ILE A 103 3.91 -8.23 -10.34
CA ILE A 103 4.28 -9.63 -10.58
C ILE A 103 5.76 -9.75 -10.96
N GLU A 104 6.24 -8.86 -11.84
CA GLU A 104 7.67 -8.80 -12.19
C GLU A 104 8.54 -8.47 -10.97
N LEU A 105 8.10 -7.50 -10.15
CA LEU A 105 8.81 -7.12 -8.93
C LEU A 105 8.86 -8.29 -7.92
N GLN A 106 7.75 -9.00 -7.72
CA GLN A 106 7.71 -10.22 -6.89
C GLN A 106 8.75 -11.24 -7.35
N ASN A 107 8.84 -11.50 -8.66
CA ASN A 107 9.81 -12.45 -9.21
C ASN A 107 11.26 -12.02 -8.96
N GLU A 108 11.57 -10.73 -9.06
CA GLU A 108 12.91 -10.22 -8.76
C GLU A 108 13.24 -10.31 -7.26
N ILE A 109 12.31 -9.90 -6.40
CA ILE A 109 12.45 -9.92 -4.93
C ILE A 109 12.56 -11.36 -4.40
N SER A 110 11.92 -12.34 -5.03
CA SER A 110 11.98 -13.76 -4.61
C SER A 110 13.39 -14.34 -4.59
N ASN A 111 14.37 -13.69 -5.21
CA ASN A 111 15.78 -14.04 -5.15
C ASN A 111 16.55 -13.31 -4.03
N THR A 112 15.88 -12.56 -3.19
CA THR A 112 16.44 -11.81 -2.06
C THR A 112 15.82 -12.29 -0.74
N ASN A 113 16.28 -11.73 0.38
CA ASN A 113 15.65 -11.94 1.70
C ASN A 113 14.49 -10.96 1.98
N ILE A 114 14.18 -10.06 1.03
CA ILE A 114 13.15 -9.05 1.17
C ILE A 114 11.80 -9.69 0.81
N LYS A 115 10.76 -9.46 1.61
CA LYS A 115 9.37 -9.80 1.27
C LYS A 115 8.74 -8.65 0.48
N PHE A 116 7.82 -8.95 -0.42
CA PHE A 116 7.03 -7.95 -1.11
C PHE A 116 5.58 -7.97 -0.62
N LEU A 117 5.05 -6.81 -0.27
CA LEU A 117 3.67 -6.63 0.16
C LEU A 117 2.97 -5.59 -0.73
N TRP A 118 1.89 -6.01 -1.39
CA TRP A 118 1.02 -5.08 -2.11
C TRP A 118 -0.23 -4.79 -1.29
N ILE A 119 -0.41 -3.52 -0.90
CA ILE A 119 -1.60 -3.03 -0.21
C ILE A 119 -2.50 -2.33 -1.22
N THR A 120 -3.68 -2.88 -1.48
CA THR A 120 -4.59 -2.29 -2.45
C THR A 120 -6.02 -2.30 -1.97
N ASP A 121 -6.78 -1.26 -2.29
CA ASP A 121 -8.18 -1.13 -1.91
C ASP A 121 -8.96 -0.31 -2.95
N GLY A 122 -10.26 -0.23 -2.77
CA GLY A 122 -11.15 0.58 -3.58
C GLY A 122 -12.17 -0.20 -4.40
N LEU A 123 -13.30 0.45 -4.70
CA LEU A 123 -14.43 -0.16 -5.40
C LEU A 123 -14.15 -0.56 -6.86
N GLY A 124 -13.06 -0.04 -7.44
CA GLY A 124 -12.62 -0.40 -8.80
C GLY A 124 -12.37 -1.89 -8.98
N TRP A 125 -11.90 -2.58 -7.95
CA TRP A 125 -11.63 -4.02 -7.97
C TRP A 125 -12.87 -4.88 -8.18
N ASN A 126 -14.07 -4.43 -7.78
CA ASN A 126 -15.32 -5.17 -8.00
C ASN A 126 -15.61 -5.47 -9.48
N LYS A 127 -15.07 -4.65 -10.38
CA LYS A 127 -15.21 -4.81 -11.84
C LYS A 127 -13.93 -5.30 -12.53
N MET A 128 -12.89 -5.59 -11.76
CA MET A 128 -11.57 -6.02 -12.25
C MET A 128 -11.10 -7.30 -11.54
N THR A 129 -12.04 -8.18 -11.24
CA THR A 129 -11.81 -9.43 -10.48
C THR A 129 -10.71 -10.29 -11.12
N SER A 130 -10.70 -10.43 -12.46
CA SER A 130 -9.67 -11.22 -13.15
C SER A 130 -8.26 -10.64 -12.97
N THR A 131 -8.14 -9.32 -12.90
CA THR A 131 -6.84 -8.66 -12.71
C THR A 131 -6.31 -8.88 -11.29
N ILE A 132 -7.15 -8.71 -10.27
CA ILE A 132 -6.71 -8.94 -8.88
C ILE A 132 -6.44 -10.43 -8.61
N LEU A 133 -7.24 -11.34 -9.18
CA LEU A 133 -6.97 -12.78 -9.07
C LEU A 133 -5.62 -13.15 -9.70
N LYS A 134 -5.30 -12.61 -10.88
CA LYS A 134 -3.97 -12.79 -11.48
C LYS A 134 -2.85 -12.31 -10.55
N GLY A 135 -3.04 -11.18 -9.85
CA GLY A 135 -2.13 -10.71 -8.83
C GLY A 135 -1.97 -11.74 -7.71
N MET A 136 -3.08 -12.22 -7.14
CA MET A 136 -3.11 -13.18 -6.02
C MET A 136 -2.48 -14.54 -6.35
N GLU A 137 -2.47 -14.93 -7.63
CA GLU A 137 -1.81 -16.16 -8.09
C GLU A 137 -0.28 -16.04 -8.19
N ASN A 138 0.25 -14.81 -8.28
CA ASN A 138 1.66 -14.56 -8.61
C ASN A 138 2.40 -13.67 -7.61
N ILE A 139 1.72 -13.10 -6.63
CA ILE A 139 2.29 -12.24 -5.57
C ILE A 139 1.93 -12.84 -4.22
N ASP A 140 2.94 -13.07 -3.39
CA ASP A 140 2.79 -13.79 -2.12
C ASP A 140 1.87 -13.07 -1.12
N PHE A 141 1.94 -11.74 -1.08
CA PHE A 141 1.17 -10.96 -0.11
C PHE A 141 0.45 -9.80 -0.78
N ILE A 142 -0.87 -9.96 -0.95
CA ILE A 142 -1.79 -8.89 -1.35
C ILE A 142 -2.84 -8.74 -0.26
N ILE A 143 -3.00 -7.53 0.24
CA ILE A 143 -3.95 -7.23 1.31
C ILE A 143 -4.75 -5.97 1.03
N ASN A 144 -5.88 -5.82 1.69
CA ASN A 144 -6.60 -4.55 1.78
C ASN A 144 -6.25 -3.82 3.09
N TYR A 145 -6.77 -2.60 3.23
CA TYR A 145 -6.49 -1.77 4.39
C TYR A 145 -6.88 -2.42 5.73
N THR A 146 -8.01 -3.15 5.78
CA THR A 146 -8.48 -3.76 7.02
C THR A 146 -7.62 -4.92 7.51
N MET A 147 -6.80 -5.49 6.62
CA MET A 147 -5.88 -6.58 6.94
C MET A 147 -4.48 -6.07 7.37
N LEU A 148 -4.23 -4.76 7.27
CA LEU A 148 -2.88 -4.18 7.38
C LEU A 148 -2.19 -4.55 8.70
N GLU A 149 -2.79 -4.25 9.83
CA GLU A 149 -2.18 -4.46 11.14
C GLU A 149 -1.79 -5.93 11.36
N ASN A 150 -2.74 -6.84 11.19
CA ASN A 150 -2.50 -8.27 11.39
C ASN A 150 -1.43 -8.82 10.43
N SER A 151 -1.42 -8.33 9.19
CA SER A 151 -0.46 -8.78 8.17
C SER A 151 0.95 -8.28 8.46
N ILE A 152 1.13 -7.01 8.81
CA ILE A 152 2.44 -6.45 9.17
C ILE A 152 3.00 -7.16 10.40
N ARG A 153 2.21 -7.30 11.47
CA ARG A 153 2.63 -8.02 12.68
C ARG A 153 3.10 -9.44 12.36
N LYS A 154 2.33 -10.17 11.56
CA LYS A 154 2.67 -11.54 11.14
C LYS A 154 3.93 -11.60 10.26
N LEU A 155 4.08 -10.70 9.29
CA LEU A 155 5.22 -10.69 8.37
C LEU A 155 6.54 -10.35 9.07
N LEU A 156 6.48 -9.52 10.11
CA LEU A 156 7.64 -9.06 10.89
C LEU A 156 7.80 -9.80 12.22
N ASN A 157 6.93 -10.79 12.53
CA ASN A 157 6.92 -11.53 13.80
C ASN A 157 6.82 -10.62 15.04
N ILE A 158 6.00 -9.57 14.97
CA ILE A 158 5.69 -8.67 16.08
C ILE A 158 4.51 -9.25 16.87
N GLU A 159 4.65 -9.38 18.20
CA GLU A 159 3.58 -9.84 19.10
C GLU A 159 2.46 -8.81 19.27
#